data_c100a66eaddc01a18644f121291edb0c
#
_entry.id   c100a66eaddc01a18644f121291edb0c
#
_cell.length_a   1.000
_cell.length_b   1.000
_cell.length_c   1.000
_cell.angle_alpha   90.00
_cell.angle_beta   90.00
_cell.angle_gamma   90.00
#
_symmetry.space_group_name_H-M   'P 1'
#
loop_
_entity.id
_entity.type
_entity.pdbx_description
1 polymer ?
#
loop_
_entity_poly.entity_id
_entity_poly.type
_entity_poly.pdbx_seq_one_letter_code
_entity_poly.pdbx_strand_id
1 'polypeptide(L)'
;GALKDMVQNHLLQIMSIVAVDNPTGNMNEQQLAVLKQLRPVSELKIQDTLLLGQYEGYREELHVDPASATETFVGLKLFIDNERWQGVPFYIRTGKKMARREIEVKITFKRQREDVDPNVLVIKIQPTEGVYLEFNIKTPGEDSITKAQMDFCQNCNLIFKLNTPEAYERMLHACMIGDNSWFTKWEMIEYSWEYIDALKQMYSAANLPVYPYPQGSYGPKEVDLL
;
A
#
# COMPACT_ATOMS: atom_id res chain seq x y z
N GLY A 1 6.61 -12.23 -9.71
CA GLY A 1 6.15 -10.92 -10.17
C GLY A 1 5.77 -10.02 -9.02
N ALA A 2 5.51 -8.74 -9.31
CA ALA A 2 5.25 -7.72 -8.29
C ALA A 2 4.02 -8.01 -7.41
N LEU A 3 3.02 -8.71 -7.93
CA LEU A 3 1.82 -9.09 -7.19
C LEU A 3 2.17 -9.99 -5.98
N LYS A 4 3.02 -11.00 -6.19
CA LYS A 4 3.44 -11.91 -5.13
C LYS A 4 4.57 -11.31 -4.26
N ASP A 5 5.55 -10.68 -4.89
CA ASP A 5 6.72 -10.15 -4.20
C ASP A 5 6.37 -8.94 -3.30
N MET A 6 5.57 -8.01 -3.82
CA MET A 6 5.28 -6.75 -3.12
C MET A 6 3.91 -6.74 -2.46
N VAL A 7 2.85 -7.13 -3.17
CA VAL A 7 1.49 -6.98 -2.64
C VAL A 7 1.23 -8.00 -1.56
N GLN A 8 1.43 -9.29 -1.83
CA GLN A 8 1.20 -10.35 -0.86
C GLN A 8 2.08 -10.18 0.38
N ASN A 9 3.38 -9.99 0.17
CA ASN A 9 4.37 -10.02 1.27
C ASN A 9 4.40 -8.72 2.09
N HIS A 10 4.27 -7.55 1.46
CA HIS A 10 4.50 -6.27 2.13
C HIS A 10 3.25 -5.38 2.21
N LEU A 11 2.56 -5.16 1.08
CA LEU A 11 1.54 -4.12 1.01
C LEU A 11 0.24 -4.51 1.70
N LEU A 12 -0.14 -5.80 1.70
CA LEU A 12 -1.26 -6.29 2.50
C LEU A 12 -0.97 -6.17 4.00
N GLN A 13 0.30 -6.33 4.43
CA GLN A 13 0.69 -6.12 5.82
C GLN A 13 0.54 -4.63 6.22
N ILE A 14 1.07 -3.72 5.40
CA ILE A 14 0.93 -2.27 5.64
C ILE A 14 -0.55 -1.89 5.68
N MET A 15 -1.34 -2.36 4.72
CA MET A 15 -2.78 -2.10 4.67
C MET A 15 -3.49 -2.61 5.92
N SER A 16 -3.19 -3.84 6.35
CA SER A 16 -3.82 -4.41 7.55
C SER A 16 -3.49 -3.64 8.82
N ILE A 17 -2.25 -3.15 8.98
CA ILE A 17 -1.87 -2.29 10.12
C ILE A 17 -2.67 -0.98 10.12
N VAL A 18 -2.75 -0.33 8.96
CA VAL A 18 -3.49 0.95 8.81
C VAL A 18 -4.99 0.77 9.08
N ALA A 19 -5.52 -0.40 8.73
CA ALA A 19 -6.94 -0.69 8.82
C ALA A 19 -7.41 -1.23 10.18
N VAL A 20 -6.50 -1.54 11.11
CA VAL A 20 -6.85 -1.96 12.49
C VAL A 20 -7.73 -0.91 13.17
N ASP A 21 -8.81 -1.36 13.77
CA ASP A 21 -9.75 -0.46 14.46
C ASP A 21 -9.26 -0.07 15.85
N ASN A 22 -8.80 -1.04 16.63
CA ASN A 22 -8.32 -0.81 17.98
C ASN A 22 -6.88 -1.31 18.13
N PRO A 23 -5.87 -0.43 18.22
CA PRO A 23 -4.48 -0.84 18.34
C PRO A 23 -4.11 -1.38 19.73
N THR A 24 -5.06 -1.44 20.68
CA THR A 24 -4.83 -2.04 21.99
C THR A 24 -5.07 -3.55 21.95
N GLY A 25 -4.09 -4.36 22.33
CA GLY A 25 -4.18 -5.81 22.34
C GLY A 25 -3.23 -6.49 21.34
N ASN A 26 -3.54 -7.73 20.96
CA ASN A 26 -2.70 -8.49 20.04
C ASN A 26 -2.82 -7.97 18.61
N MET A 27 -1.83 -7.20 18.14
CA MET A 27 -1.80 -6.60 16.81
C MET A 27 -1.96 -7.65 15.70
N ASN A 28 -1.27 -8.79 15.81
CA ASN A 28 -1.35 -9.85 14.80
C ASN A 28 -2.77 -10.42 14.64
N GLU A 29 -3.52 -10.56 15.73
CA GLU A 29 -4.91 -11.04 15.67
C GLU A 29 -5.83 -10.02 14.99
N GLN A 30 -5.61 -8.75 15.29
CA GLN A 30 -6.39 -7.67 14.68
C GLN A 30 -6.08 -7.51 13.18
N GLN A 31 -4.82 -7.60 12.78
CA GLN A 31 -4.42 -7.61 11.37
C GLN A 31 -5.02 -8.80 10.62
N LEU A 32 -5.00 -10.00 11.23
CA LEU A 32 -5.64 -11.18 10.65
C LEU A 32 -7.15 -10.99 10.50
N ALA A 33 -7.80 -10.37 11.48
CA ALA A 33 -9.23 -10.05 11.40
C ALA A 33 -9.52 -9.10 10.24
N VAL A 34 -8.69 -8.07 10.04
CA VAL A 34 -8.80 -7.15 8.89
C VAL A 34 -8.64 -7.90 7.56
N LEU A 35 -7.63 -8.77 7.44
CA LEU A 35 -7.41 -9.54 6.21
C LEU A 35 -8.59 -10.46 5.89
N LYS A 36 -9.19 -11.12 6.91
CA LYS A 36 -10.37 -11.97 6.75
C LYS A 36 -11.65 -11.21 6.40
N GLN A 37 -11.67 -9.90 6.59
CA GLN A 37 -12.75 -9.00 6.22
C GLN A 37 -12.56 -8.36 4.84
N LEU A 38 -11.51 -8.71 4.11
CA LEU A 38 -11.39 -8.33 2.70
C LEU A 38 -12.58 -8.88 1.93
N ARG A 39 -13.15 -8.04 1.07
CA ARG A 39 -14.27 -8.46 0.21
C ARG A 39 -13.87 -9.70 -0.58
N PRO A 40 -14.70 -10.76 -0.59
CA PRO A 40 -14.39 -12.00 -1.32
C PRO A 40 -14.09 -11.74 -2.80
N VAL A 41 -13.07 -12.40 -3.33
CA VAL A 41 -12.65 -12.22 -4.74
C VAL A 41 -13.80 -12.52 -5.70
N SER A 42 -14.67 -13.48 -5.37
CA SER A 42 -15.85 -13.83 -6.17
C SER A 42 -16.88 -12.70 -6.33
N GLU A 43 -16.86 -11.72 -5.45
CA GLU A 43 -17.76 -10.55 -5.49
C GLU A 43 -17.13 -9.34 -6.21
N LEU A 44 -15.88 -9.44 -6.64
CA LEU A 44 -15.15 -8.38 -7.31
C LEU A 44 -15.35 -8.44 -8.83
N LYS A 45 -15.41 -7.27 -9.45
CA LYS A 45 -15.23 -7.12 -10.89
C LYS A 45 -13.75 -6.97 -11.17
N ILE A 46 -13.10 -8.03 -11.63
CA ILE A 46 -11.64 -8.10 -11.70
C ILE A 46 -11.01 -6.99 -12.54
N GLN A 47 -11.66 -6.56 -13.63
CA GLN A 47 -11.19 -5.46 -14.48
C GLN A 47 -11.21 -4.09 -13.77
N ASP A 48 -12.09 -3.92 -12.75
CA ASP A 48 -12.21 -2.69 -11.96
C ASP A 48 -11.43 -2.80 -10.63
N THR A 49 -10.72 -3.92 -10.44
CA THR A 49 -10.06 -4.28 -9.18
C THR A 49 -8.55 -4.43 -9.33
N LEU A 50 -8.09 -5.14 -10.37
CA LEU A 50 -6.68 -5.49 -10.54
C LEU A 50 -6.21 -5.09 -11.93
N LEU A 51 -5.07 -4.40 -11.98
CA LEU A 51 -4.35 -4.08 -13.19
C LEU A 51 -2.90 -4.55 -13.04
N LEU A 52 -2.42 -5.30 -14.01
CA LEU A 52 -1.05 -5.78 -14.07
C LEU A 52 -0.29 -5.06 -15.18
N GLY A 53 0.95 -4.68 -14.93
CA GLY A 53 1.80 -4.01 -15.90
C GLY A 53 3.19 -4.61 -15.97
N GLN A 54 3.88 -4.34 -17.11
CA GLN A 54 5.27 -4.72 -17.32
C GLN A 54 6.00 -3.53 -17.93
N TYR A 55 7.17 -3.14 -17.38
CA TYR A 55 7.91 -2.02 -17.95
C TYR A 55 8.54 -2.37 -19.30
N GLU A 56 8.62 -1.39 -20.17
CA GLU A 56 9.25 -1.51 -21.47
C GLU A 56 10.73 -1.87 -21.33
N GLY A 57 11.18 -2.90 -22.07
CA GLY A 57 12.53 -3.45 -21.98
C GLY A 57 12.71 -4.55 -20.93
N TYR A 58 11.66 -4.95 -20.19
CA TYR A 58 11.77 -6.03 -19.19
C TYR A 58 12.27 -7.36 -19.80
N ARG A 59 11.75 -7.71 -21.00
CA ARG A 59 12.11 -8.97 -21.70
C ARG A 59 13.51 -8.97 -22.30
N GLU A 60 14.15 -7.81 -22.29
CA GLU A 60 15.54 -7.62 -22.75
C GLU A 60 16.54 -7.71 -21.59
N GLU A 61 16.06 -7.76 -20.36
CA GLU A 61 16.91 -7.89 -19.16
C GLU A 61 17.61 -9.26 -19.13
N LEU A 62 18.80 -9.28 -18.58
CA LEU A 62 19.59 -10.50 -18.45
C LEU A 62 18.84 -11.57 -17.63
N HIS A 63 18.81 -12.80 -18.13
CA HIS A 63 18.12 -13.94 -17.53
C HIS A 63 16.58 -13.85 -17.53
N VAL A 64 15.98 -12.96 -18.29
CA VAL A 64 14.52 -12.91 -18.49
C VAL A 64 14.17 -13.65 -19.79
N ASP A 65 13.16 -14.51 -19.72
CA ASP A 65 12.59 -15.14 -20.91
C ASP A 65 11.95 -14.07 -21.81
N PRO A 66 12.32 -13.99 -23.11
CA PRO A 66 11.71 -13.05 -24.05
C PRO A 66 10.17 -13.16 -24.16
N ALA A 67 9.59 -14.31 -23.80
CA ALA A 67 8.14 -14.52 -23.78
C ALA A 67 7.53 -14.27 -22.38
N SER A 68 8.31 -13.80 -21.40
CA SER A 68 7.85 -13.61 -20.03
C SER A 68 6.64 -12.67 -19.94
N ALA A 69 5.58 -13.14 -19.29
CA ALA A 69 4.40 -12.36 -18.92
C ALA A 69 4.42 -11.95 -17.44
N THR A 70 5.59 -11.97 -16.78
CA THR A 70 5.73 -11.59 -15.38
C THR A 70 5.40 -10.11 -15.21
N GLU A 71 4.44 -9.82 -14.37
CA GLU A 71 4.08 -8.46 -14.01
C GLU A 71 5.17 -7.79 -13.15
N THR A 72 5.53 -6.55 -13.51
CA THR A 72 6.47 -5.70 -12.78
C THR A 72 5.79 -4.50 -12.14
N PHE A 73 4.51 -4.35 -12.38
CA PHE A 73 3.62 -3.33 -11.81
C PHE A 73 2.28 -3.95 -11.43
N VAL A 74 1.72 -3.44 -10.33
CA VAL A 74 0.38 -3.77 -9.85
C VAL A 74 -0.34 -2.51 -9.44
N GLY A 75 -1.55 -2.31 -9.98
CA GLY A 75 -2.59 -1.47 -9.44
C GLY A 75 -3.70 -2.37 -8.88
N LEU A 76 -4.11 -2.15 -7.64
CA LEU A 76 -5.11 -2.99 -6.98
C LEU A 76 -6.03 -2.12 -6.13
N LYS A 77 -7.34 -2.37 -6.23
CA LYS A 77 -8.39 -1.71 -5.45
C LYS A 77 -9.10 -2.75 -4.60
N LEU A 78 -9.07 -2.56 -3.29
CA LEU A 78 -9.64 -3.47 -2.31
C LEU A 78 -10.71 -2.78 -1.49
N PHE A 79 -11.57 -3.59 -0.86
CA PHE A 79 -12.56 -3.17 0.12
C PHE A 79 -12.48 -4.07 1.34
N ILE A 80 -12.70 -3.49 2.52
CA ILE A 80 -12.81 -4.19 3.79
C ILE A 80 -14.27 -4.10 4.22
N ASP A 81 -14.93 -5.26 4.31
CA ASP A 81 -16.37 -5.33 4.61
C ASP A 81 -16.58 -5.43 6.13
N ASN A 82 -16.38 -4.30 6.80
CA ASN A 82 -16.72 -4.10 8.20
C ASN A 82 -17.36 -2.71 8.41
N GLU A 83 -17.90 -2.48 9.60
CA GLU A 83 -18.62 -1.24 9.92
C GLU A 83 -17.76 0.01 9.71
N ARG A 84 -16.47 -0.03 10.08
CA ARG A 84 -15.54 1.11 9.99
C ARG A 84 -15.20 1.48 8.54
N TRP A 85 -14.93 0.47 7.70
CA TRP A 85 -14.36 0.65 6.38
C TRP A 85 -15.36 0.42 5.23
N GLN A 86 -16.62 0.17 5.54
CA GLN A 86 -17.65 -0.07 4.53
C GLN A 86 -17.69 1.07 3.50
N GLY A 87 -17.53 0.69 2.23
CA GLY A 87 -17.55 1.62 1.10
C GLY A 87 -16.28 2.46 0.91
N VAL A 88 -15.26 2.28 1.74
CA VAL A 88 -13.95 2.95 1.58
C VAL A 88 -13.04 2.11 0.69
N PRO A 89 -12.59 2.62 -0.47
CA PRO A 89 -11.65 1.91 -1.31
C PRO A 89 -10.22 2.03 -0.77
N PHE A 90 -9.49 0.93 -0.83
CA PHE A 90 -8.06 0.87 -0.56
C PHE A 90 -7.33 0.66 -1.88
N TYR A 91 -6.57 1.65 -2.32
CA TYR A 91 -5.77 1.58 -3.53
C TYR A 91 -4.33 1.21 -3.20
N ILE A 92 -3.83 0.16 -3.82
CA ILE A 92 -2.44 -0.29 -3.72
C ILE A 92 -1.79 -0.11 -5.08
N ARG A 93 -0.64 0.56 -5.12
CA ARG A 93 0.17 0.74 -6.33
C ARG A 93 1.61 0.39 -6.02
N THR A 94 2.20 -0.47 -6.83
CA THR A 94 3.62 -0.82 -6.74
C THR A 94 4.18 -1.16 -8.12
N GLY A 95 5.48 -0.87 -8.34
CA GLY A 95 6.11 -1.21 -9.61
C GLY A 95 7.63 -1.11 -9.54
N LYS A 96 8.28 -1.78 -10.48
CA LYS A 96 9.72 -1.67 -10.73
C LYS A 96 9.98 -0.52 -11.71
N LYS A 97 11.19 0.04 -11.69
CA LYS A 97 11.59 1.15 -12.60
C LYS A 97 10.61 2.34 -12.60
N MET A 98 9.97 2.62 -11.46
CA MET A 98 9.06 3.75 -11.29
C MET A 98 9.81 5.08 -11.26
N ALA A 99 9.08 6.20 -11.44
CA ALA A 99 9.62 7.57 -11.37
C ALA A 99 10.27 7.90 -10.03
N ARG A 100 9.79 7.29 -8.93
CA ARG A 100 10.31 7.48 -7.58
C ARG A 100 10.44 6.15 -6.87
N ARG A 101 11.45 6.05 -5.98
CA ARG A 101 11.62 4.94 -5.07
C ARG A 101 11.18 5.39 -3.68
N GLU A 102 9.91 5.21 -3.40
CA GLU A 102 9.30 5.63 -2.13
C GLU A 102 8.21 4.63 -1.71
N ILE A 103 7.98 4.56 -0.40
CA ILE A 103 6.84 3.85 0.19
C ILE A 103 6.11 4.85 1.08
N GLU A 104 4.85 5.07 0.76
CA GLU A 104 3.98 5.98 1.53
C GLU A 104 2.55 5.43 1.61
N VAL A 105 1.85 5.85 2.66
CA VAL A 105 0.41 5.64 2.81
C VAL A 105 -0.27 7.00 2.78
N LYS A 106 -1.23 7.19 1.87
CA LYS A 106 -2.06 8.40 1.78
C LYS A 106 -3.46 8.11 2.26
N ILE A 107 -3.89 8.83 3.28
CA ILE A 107 -5.25 8.76 3.82
C ILE A 107 -5.97 10.06 3.46
N THR A 108 -6.88 9.95 2.50
CA THR A 108 -7.72 11.08 2.07
C THR A 108 -8.97 11.10 2.93
N PHE A 109 -9.14 12.17 3.70
CA PHE A 109 -10.32 12.33 4.56
C PHE A 109 -11.58 12.64 3.74
N LYS A 110 -12.74 12.43 4.32
CA LYS A 110 -14.01 12.81 3.70
C LYS A 110 -14.03 14.31 3.42
N ARG A 111 -14.46 14.66 2.21
CA ARG A 111 -14.64 16.06 1.82
C ARG A 111 -15.69 16.73 2.72
N GLN A 112 -15.32 17.85 3.32
CA GLN A 112 -16.24 18.61 4.21
C GLN A 112 -17.10 19.63 3.46
N ARG A 113 -16.58 20.13 2.32
CA ARG A 113 -17.24 21.11 1.46
C ARG A 113 -16.95 20.76 0.00
N GLU A 114 -17.90 21.00 -0.89
CA GLU A 114 -17.75 20.66 -2.33
C GLU A 114 -16.70 21.51 -3.05
N ASP A 115 -16.52 22.74 -2.60
CA ASP A 115 -15.61 23.73 -3.18
C ASP A 115 -14.18 23.65 -2.65
N VAL A 116 -13.87 22.70 -1.77
CA VAL A 116 -12.57 22.57 -1.12
C VAL A 116 -12.06 21.13 -1.25
N ASP A 117 -10.80 20.97 -1.60
CA ASP A 117 -10.16 19.64 -1.63
C ASP A 117 -10.15 18.99 -0.24
N PRO A 118 -10.23 17.68 -0.15
CA PRO A 118 -10.13 16.98 1.12
C PRO A 118 -8.77 17.18 1.78
N ASN A 119 -8.72 17.10 3.10
CA ASN A 119 -7.47 16.98 3.85
C ASN A 119 -6.82 15.63 3.58
N VAL A 120 -5.48 15.57 3.62
CA VAL A 120 -4.73 14.35 3.35
C VAL A 120 -3.67 14.14 4.41
N LEU A 121 -3.69 12.97 5.05
CA LEU A 121 -2.60 12.51 5.92
C LEU A 121 -1.68 11.59 5.11
N VAL A 122 -0.38 11.88 5.12
CA VAL A 122 0.62 11.05 4.45
C VAL A 122 1.61 10.52 5.46
N ILE A 123 1.75 9.20 5.48
CA ILE A 123 2.73 8.48 6.29
C ILE A 123 3.83 8.02 5.34
N LYS A 124 5.01 8.61 5.46
CA LYS A 124 6.21 8.20 4.71
C LYS A 124 6.93 7.09 5.46
N ILE A 125 7.22 5.99 4.75
CA ILE A 125 7.91 4.83 5.31
C ILE A 125 9.35 4.77 4.79
N GLN A 126 9.58 5.05 3.51
CA GLN A 126 10.90 5.08 2.87
C GLN A 126 10.94 6.13 1.76
N PRO A 127 12.10 6.75 1.45
CA PRO A 127 13.41 6.62 2.11
C PRO A 127 13.54 7.40 3.41
N THR A 128 12.64 8.31 3.69
CA THR A 128 12.60 9.12 4.92
C THR A 128 11.32 8.84 5.69
N GLU A 129 11.45 8.48 6.94
CA GLU A 129 10.31 8.25 7.82
C GLU A 129 9.73 9.57 8.31
N GLY A 130 8.41 9.67 8.31
CA GLY A 130 7.71 10.86 8.78
C GLY A 130 6.23 10.83 8.49
N VAL A 131 5.52 11.79 9.06
CA VAL A 131 4.09 11.99 8.83
C VAL A 131 3.87 13.46 8.53
N TYR A 132 3.08 13.76 7.51
CA TYR A 132 2.59 15.11 7.30
C TYR A 132 1.09 15.13 7.04
N LEU A 133 0.47 16.23 7.46
CA LEU A 133 -0.94 16.51 7.27
C LEU A 133 -1.09 17.72 6.36
N GLU A 134 -1.71 17.54 5.21
CA GLU A 134 -2.20 18.64 4.36
C GLU A 134 -3.64 18.97 4.78
N PHE A 135 -3.90 20.22 5.12
CA PHE A 135 -5.21 20.67 5.57
C PHE A 135 -5.54 22.06 5.08
N ASN A 136 -6.82 22.36 5.04
CA ASN A 136 -7.30 23.63 4.54
C ASN A 136 -7.41 24.64 5.69
N ILE A 137 -6.89 25.85 5.46
CA ILE A 137 -7.00 27.00 6.37
C ILE A 137 -7.64 28.18 5.67
N LYS A 138 -8.32 29.03 6.42
CA LYS A 138 -8.79 30.32 5.92
C LYS A 138 -7.59 31.26 5.78
N THR A 139 -7.45 31.90 4.63
CA THR A 139 -6.40 32.91 4.43
C THR A 139 -6.66 34.11 5.34
N PRO A 140 -5.69 34.54 6.17
CA PRO A 140 -5.88 35.70 7.04
C PRO A 140 -6.25 36.96 6.24
N GLY A 141 -7.36 37.59 6.62
CA GLY A 141 -7.83 38.83 5.97
C GLY A 141 -8.64 38.64 4.68
N GLU A 142 -8.85 37.40 4.22
CA GLU A 142 -9.57 37.09 2.98
C GLU A 142 -10.64 36.03 3.23
N ASP A 143 -11.60 35.89 2.31
CA ASP A 143 -12.57 34.80 2.30
C ASP A 143 -12.12 33.59 1.48
N SER A 144 -10.83 33.54 1.12
CA SER A 144 -10.22 32.43 0.41
C SER A 144 -9.71 31.34 1.35
N ILE A 145 -9.69 30.09 0.84
CA ILE A 145 -9.12 28.94 1.53
C ILE A 145 -7.82 28.55 0.83
N THR A 146 -6.78 28.30 1.61
CA THR A 146 -5.50 27.83 1.13
C THR A 146 -5.09 26.55 1.84
N LYS A 147 -4.19 25.76 1.21
CA LYS A 147 -3.62 24.55 1.82
C LYS A 147 -2.45 24.94 2.73
N ALA A 148 -2.42 24.36 3.91
CA ALA A 148 -1.30 24.38 4.83
C ALA A 148 -0.82 22.95 5.06
N GLN A 149 0.45 22.81 5.45
CA GLN A 149 1.06 21.52 5.74
C GLN A 149 1.68 21.56 7.14
N MET A 150 1.46 20.49 7.89
CA MET A 150 2.12 20.25 9.17
C MET A 150 2.94 18.98 9.06
N ASP A 151 4.25 19.09 9.27
CA ASP A 151 5.21 18.02 9.14
C ASP A 151 5.68 17.52 10.51
N PHE A 152 5.66 16.19 10.68
CA PHE A 152 6.32 15.47 11.77
C PHE A 152 7.41 14.60 11.17
N CYS A 153 8.65 15.00 11.34
CA CYS A 153 9.79 14.22 10.90
C CYS A 153 10.43 13.54 12.10
N GLN A 154 10.34 12.20 12.16
CA GLN A 154 10.89 11.42 13.25
C GLN A 154 12.42 11.39 13.24
N ASN A 155 13.04 11.42 12.06
CA ASN A 155 14.48 11.31 11.86
C ASN A 155 15.18 12.64 11.49
N CYS A 156 14.47 13.78 11.57
CA CYS A 156 15.06 15.09 11.31
C CYS A 156 15.92 15.60 12.47
N ASN A 157 15.75 15.04 13.66
CA ASN A 157 16.59 15.37 14.81
C ASN A 157 17.73 14.33 14.93
N LEU A 158 18.97 14.80 14.80
CA LEU A 158 20.19 13.96 14.87
C LEU A 158 20.24 13.10 16.14
N ILE A 159 19.73 13.62 17.28
CA ILE A 159 19.75 12.93 18.57
C ILE A 159 18.83 11.68 18.53
N PHE A 160 17.67 11.77 17.92
CA PHE A 160 16.77 10.61 17.80
C PHE A 160 17.33 9.57 16.82
N LYS A 161 17.94 10.01 15.70
CA LYS A 161 18.54 9.11 14.72
C LYS A 161 19.69 8.28 15.30
N LEU A 162 20.52 8.87 16.17
CA LEU A 162 21.65 8.19 16.80
C LEU A 162 21.25 7.17 17.87
N ASN A 163 20.05 7.30 18.43
CA ASN A 163 19.57 6.46 19.53
C ASN A 163 18.45 5.48 19.12
N THR A 164 18.07 5.43 17.86
CA THR A 164 17.03 4.51 17.38
C THR A 164 17.70 3.24 16.84
N PRO A 165 17.50 2.07 17.49
CA PRO A 165 18.01 0.80 16.99
C PRO A 165 17.46 0.49 15.60
N GLU A 166 18.27 -0.10 14.73
CA GLU A 166 17.83 -0.51 13.40
C GLU A 166 16.76 -1.61 13.48
N ALA A 167 15.94 -1.73 12.44
CA ALA A 167 14.83 -2.69 12.42
C ALA A 167 15.30 -4.13 12.66
N TYR A 168 16.41 -4.55 12.05
CA TYR A 168 16.98 -5.89 12.26
C TYR A 168 17.50 -6.12 13.67
N GLU A 169 18.05 -5.11 14.31
CA GLU A 169 18.51 -5.18 15.71
C GLU A 169 17.33 -5.46 16.65
N ARG A 170 16.21 -4.75 16.45
CA ARG A 170 14.98 -4.98 17.22
C ARG A 170 14.41 -6.38 16.99
N MET A 171 14.41 -6.85 15.73
CA MET A 171 13.94 -8.20 15.42
C MET A 171 14.81 -9.28 16.03
N LEU A 172 16.13 -9.14 16.00
CA LEU A 172 17.06 -10.07 16.65
C LEU A 172 16.84 -10.08 18.17
N HIS A 173 16.69 -8.92 18.79
CA HIS A 173 16.38 -8.83 20.22
C HIS A 173 15.03 -9.53 20.54
N ALA A 174 13.99 -9.29 19.75
CA ALA A 174 12.70 -9.96 19.92
C ALA A 174 12.81 -11.49 19.83
N CYS A 175 13.60 -12.00 18.88
CA CYS A 175 13.92 -13.44 18.78
C CYS A 175 14.59 -13.96 20.06
N MET A 176 15.56 -13.22 20.61
CA MET A 176 16.33 -13.64 21.78
C MET A 176 15.47 -13.71 23.05
N ILE A 177 14.50 -12.82 23.19
CA ILE A 177 13.59 -12.79 24.37
C ILE A 177 12.28 -13.57 24.15
N GLY A 178 12.08 -14.18 22.95
CA GLY A 178 10.86 -14.92 22.63
C GLY A 178 9.62 -14.05 22.38
N ASP A 179 9.79 -12.76 22.03
CA ASP A 179 8.69 -11.87 21.69
C ASP A 179 8.22 -12.09 20.25
N ASN A 180 7.11 -12.79 20.10
CA ASN A 180 6.52 -13.12 18.80
C ASN A 180 5.67 -11.99 18.19
N SER A 181 5.49 -10.87 18.88
CA SER A 181 4.64 -9.75 18.41
C SER A 181 5.19 -9.06 17.14
N TRP A 182 6.50 -9.16 16.92
CA TRP A 182 7.21 -8.59 15.76
C TRP A 182 7.14 -9.43 14.50
N PHE A 183 6.60 -10.65 14.59
CA PHE A 183 6.61 -11.61 13.48
C PHE A 183 5.20 -11.89 12.97
N THR A 184 5.08 -11.92 11.65
CA THR A 184 3.81 -12.26 10.99
C THR A 184 3.42 -13.69 11.31
N LYS A 185 2.19 -13.92 11.74
CA LYS A 185 1.65 -15.28 11.99
C LYS A 185 1.41 -16.03 10.69
N TRP A 186 1.54 -17.34 10.74
CA TRP A 186 1.34 -18.22 9.59
C TRP A 186 -0.03 -18.03 8.93
N GLU A 187 -1.09 -17.91 9.72
CA GLU A 187 -2.47 -17.76 9.23
C GLU A 187 -2.64 -16.47 8.39
N MET A 188 -1.89 -15.41 8.70
CA MET A 188 -1.91 -14.17 7.91
C MET A 188 -1.23 -14.39 6.55
N ILE A 189 -0.13 -15.14 6.54
CA ILE A 189 0.60 -15.48 5.31
C ILE A 189 -0.27 -16.36 4.42
N GLU A 190 -0.86 -17.42 4.97
CA GLU A 190 -1.73 -18.36 4.27
C GLU A 190 -2.91 -17.64 3.62
N TYR A 191 -3.67 -16.86 4.40
CA TYR A 191 -4.81 -16.09 3.90
C TYR A 191 -4.39 -15.09 2.79
N SER A 192 -3.27 -14.41 2.97
CA SER A 192 -2.77 -13.46 1.96
C SER A 192 -2.42 -14.16 0.65
N TRP A 193 -1.82 -15.36 0.71
CA TRP A 193 -1.54 -16.18 -0.48
C TRP A 193 -2.81 -16.64 -1.18
N GLU A 194 -3.76 -17.21 -0.44
CA GLU A 194 -5.04 -17.64 -0.99
C GLU A 194 -5.77 -16.51 -1.71
N TYR A 195 -5.82 -15.34 -1.08
CA TYR A 195 -6.48 -14.16 -1.64
C TYR A 195 -5.81 -13.68 -2.93
N ILE A 196 -4.49 -13.56 -2.93
CA ILE A 196 -3.72 -13.07 -4.09
C ILE A 196 -3.72 -14.10 -5.23
N ASP A 197 -3.65 -15.39 -4.92
CA ASP A 197 -3.73 -16.44 -5.94
C ASP A 197 -5.13 -16.48 -6.58
N ALA A 198 -6.19 -16.30 -5.82
CA ALA A 198 -7.56 -16.19 -6.34
C ALA A 198 -7.72 -14.97 -7.27
N LEU A 199 -7.18 -13.79 -6.90
CA LEU A 199 -7.17 -12.61 -7.76
C LEU A 199 -6.43 -12.87 -9.07
N LYS A 200 -5.25 -13.50 -9.00
CA LYS A 200 -4.44 -13.83 -10.18
C LYS A 200 -5.14 -14.82 -11.10
N GLN A 201 -5.77 -15.85 -10.54
CA GLN A 201 -6.56 -16.82 -11.31
C GLN A 201 -7.73 -16.16 -12.03
N MET A 202 -8.48 -15.30 -11.33
CA MET A 202 -9.60 -14.57 -11.91
C MET A 202 -9.15 -13.61 -13.03
N TYR A 203 -8.02 -12.90 -12.84
CA TYR A 203 -7.42 -12.04 -13.85
C TYR A 203 -7.05 -12.81 -15.12
N SER A 204 -6.41 -13.97 -14.94
CA SER A 204 -6.01 -14.85 -16.05
C SER A 204 -7.23 -15.46 -16.75
N ALA A 205 -8.24 -15.89 -16.03
CA ALA A 205 -9.49 -16.45 -16.58
C ALA A 205 -10.27 -15.41 -17.40
N ALA A 206 -10.19 -14.13 -17.03
CA ALA A 206 -10.78 -13.02 -17.77
C ALA A 206 -9.94 -12.59 -19.01
N ASN A 207 -8.79 -13.23 -19.26
CA ASN A 207 -7.86 -12.89 -20.35
C ASN A 207 -7.48 -11.40 -20.39
N LEU A 208 -7.31 -10.77 -19.23
CA LEU A 208 -6.93 -9.37 -19.14
C LEU A 208 -5.45 -9.17 -19.49
N PRO A 209 -5.09 -8.07 -20.16
CA PRO A 209 -3.74 -7.82 -20.63
C PRO A 209 -2.79 -7.41 -19.51
N VAL A 210 -1.50 -7.67 -19.70
CA VAL A 210 -0.43 -7.02 -18.94
C VAL A 210 -0.05 -5.74 -19.69
N TYR A 211 -0.33 -4.58 -19.09
CA TYR A 211 -0.18 -3.28 -19.74
C TYR A 211 1.30 -2.83 -19.77
N PRO A 212 1.82 -2.35 -20.90
CA PRO A 212 3.15 -1.78 -20.94
C PRO A 212 3.21 -0.43 -20.24
N TYR A 213 4.36 -0.09 -19.65
CA TYR A 213 4.62 1.25 -19.13
C TYR A 213 6.09 1.67 -19.33
N PRO A 214 6.36 2.96 -19.61
CA PRO A 214 7.73 3.47 -19.74
C PRO A 214 8.48 3.41 -18.40
N GLN A 215 9.78 3.10 -18.44
CA GLN A 215 10.65 3.24 -17.29
C GLN A 215 10.70 4.71 -16.84
N GLY A 216 10.73 4.95 -15.54
CA GLY A 216 10.69 6.30 -14.97
C GLY A 216 9.31 6.95 -14.97
N SER A 217 8.25 6.20 -15.31
CA SER A 217 6.86 6.66 -15.22
C SER A 217 6.20 6.28 -13.88
N TYR A 218 4.93 6.64 -13.71
CA TYR A 218 4.12 6.23 -12.57
C TYR A 218 3.29 4.95 -12.82
N GLY A 219 3.66 4.17 -13.82
CA GLY A 219 2.98 2.94 -14.23
C GLY A 219 2.15 3.11 -15.50
N PRO A 220 1.35 2.08 -15.86
CA PRO A 220 0.43 2.16 -16.97
C PRO A 220 -0.61 3.28 -16.79
N LYS A 221 -0.99 3.95 -17.89
CA LYS A 221 -2.02 5.02 -17.86
C LYS A 221 -3.39 4.48 -17.41
N GLU A 222 -3.65 3.24 -17.73
CA GLU A 222 -4.89 2.55 -17.41
C GLU A 222 -5.12 2.38 -15.90
N VAL A 223 -4.10 2.53 -15.07
CA VAL A 223 -4.24 2.45 -13.60
C VAL A 223 -5.17 3.51 -13.02
N ASP A 224 -5.34 4.63 -13.72
CA ASP A 224 -6.25 5.70 -13.28
C ASP A 224 -7.73 5.35 -13.52
N LEU A 225 -8.01 4.17 -14.14
CA LEU A 225 -9.37 3.64 -14.35
C LEU A 225 -9.85 2.76 -13.17
N LEU A 226 -8.95 2.35 -12.24
CA LEU A 226 -9.31 1.65 -11.02
C LEU A 226 -9.95 2.62 -10.02
#